data_0ec002b03aa33c6dee5abae1ae1c6292
#
_entry.id   0ec002b03aa33c6dee5abae1ae1c6292
#
_cell.length_a   1.000
_cell.length_b   1.000
_cell.length_c   1.000
_cell.angle_alpha   90.00
_cell.angle_beta   90.00
_cell.angle_gamma   90.00
#
_symmetry.space_group_name_H-M   'P 1'
#
loop_
_entity.id
_entity.type
_entity.pdbx_description
1 polymer ?
#
loop_
_entity_poly.entity_id
_entity_poly.type
_entity_poly.pdbx_seq_one_letter_code
_entity_poly.pdbx_strand_id
1 'polypeptide(L)'
;MLTRRLFTERLFLGGGLLATTGLAGCTGLTSGSSAMAVVEAAPPPMPARYGPIPTERFPIPAVPRGVVDPRFWRQRVDNPFPDQATGTIVVDPNAFFLHLIEEGGSAMRYGIGVGRQGFEWSGDAVVQYKREWPTWTPPAEMIEREPELERFSAANGGQPPGLDNPLGARALYLFQGNVDTLYRIHGNPEANSIGRAVSSGCIRLLNHDVIDLYGRVADGSRVVVRASTAPGGLT
;
A
#
# COMPACT_ATOMS: atom_id res chain seq x y z
N MET A 1 -32.67 24.29 26.14
CA MET A 1 -32.17 25.23 27.16
C MET A 1 -30.82 25.73 26.70
N LEU A 2 -30.80 27.03 26.33
CA LEU A 2 -29.60 27.76 25.86
C LEU A 2 -28.76 28.18 27.08
N THR A 3 -27.44 28.17 26.94
CA THR A 3 -26.58 29.10 27.65
C THR A 3 -25.39 29.52 26.79
N ARG A 4 -25.47 30.75 26.31
CA ARG A 4 -24.39 31.56 25.76
C ARG A 4 -23.44 31.96 26.90
N ARG A 5 -22.14 31.95 26.68
CA ARG A 5 -21.18 32.76 27.46
C ARG A 5 -20.41 33.69 26.55
N LEU A 6 -20.57 34.96 26.87
CA LEU A 6 -19.94 36.14 26.28
C LEU A 6 -18.45 36.19 26.58
N PHE A 7 -17.68 36.63 25.60
CA PHE A 7 -16.31 37.03 25.74
C PHE A 7 -16.23 38.54 25.91
N THR A 8 -15.64 39.01 27.01
CA THR A 8 -15.40 40.42 27.32
C THR A 8 -14.05 40.85 26.79
N GLU A 9 -14.09 41.91 25.96
CA GLU A 9 -12.94 42.70 25.53
C GLU A 9 -12.36 43.49 26.74
N ARG A 10 -11.05 43.58 26.82
CA ARG A 10 -10.38 44.60 27.63
C ARG A 10 -9.45 45.42 26.74
N LEU A 11 -9.85 46.66 26.58
CA LEU A 11 -9.11 47.79 26.02
C LEU A 11 -8.22 48.35 27.11
N PHE A 12 -6.92 48.56 26.84
CA PHE A 12 -6.04 49.41 27.66
C PHE A 12 -5.40 50.45 26.77
N LEU A 13 -5.83 51.71 27.02
CA LEU A 13 -5.18 52.96 26.61
C LEU A 13 -4.25 53.48 27.71
N GLY A 14 -3.17 54.09 27.34
CA GLY A 14 -2.33 54.94 28.13
C GLY A 14 -0.88 54.88 27.65
N GLY A 15 -0.25 55.86 27.05
CA GLY A 15 -0.13 57.25 27.39
C GLY A 15 1.35 57.57 27.44
N GLY A 16 1.83 58.45 26.57
CA GLY A 16 3.13 58.81 26.11
C GLY A 16 4.18 59.23 27.16
N LEU A 17 5.43 59.37 26.71
CA LEU A 17 6.31 60.52 26.92
C LEU A 17 7.57 60.47 26.04
N LEU A 18 7.91 61.64 25.49
CA LEU A 18 9.12 61.93 24.71
C LEU A 18 10.37 61.96 25.61
N ALA A 19 11.52 61.52 25.08
CA ALA A 19 12.85 62.18 25.31
C ALA A 19 13.93 61.59 24.39
N THR A 20 14.36 62.28 23.40
CA THR A 20 15.67 62.83 23.00
C THR A 20 16.91 61.94 22.93
N THR A 21 17.47 61.94 21.72
CA THR A 21 18.88 62.00 21.28
C THR A 21 19.90 60.99 21.82
N GLY A 22 20.46 60.25 20.84
CA GLY A 22 21.70 59.49 20.98
C GLY A 22 22.10 58.82 19.67
N LEU A 23 22.85 59.52 18.78
CA LEU A 23 23.55 58.91 17.67
C LEU A 23 24.66 58.02 18.20
N ALA A 24 24.54 56.69 18.00
CA ALA A 24 25.67 55.79 18.01
C ALA A 24 25.49 54.81 16.87
N GLY A 25 26.31 54.96 15.84
CA GLY A 25 26.39 54.05 14.71
C GLY A 25 26.88 52.67 15.18
N CYS A 26 26.03 51.68 15.06
CA CYS A 26 26.46 50.28 15.04
C CYS A 26 26.16 49.71 13.66
N THR A 27 27.22 49.50 12.93
CA THR A 27 27.20 48.69 11.69
C THR A 27 26.72 47.28 12.07
N GLY A 28 25.43 47.05 11.95
CA GLY A 28 24.85 45.73 12.10
C GLY A 28 25.26 44.84 10.91
N LEU A 29 26.16 43.91 11.18
CA LEU A 29 26.36 42.75 10.30
C LEU A 29 25.05 41.99 10.23
N THR A 30 24.30 42.24 9.20
CA THR A 30 23.17 41.37 8.82
C THR A 30 23.76 40.04 8.40
N SER A 31 23.84 39.09 9.32
CA SER A 31 24.03 37.69 9.00
C SER A 31 22.84 37.25 8.17
N GLY A 32 23.00 37.35 6.84
CA GLY A 32 22.06 36.78 5.90
C GLY A 32 22.07 35.25 6.09
N SER A 33 21.12 34.76 6.87
CA SER A 33 20.79 33.33 6.87
C SER A 33 20.25 32.99 5.48
N SER A 34 21.15 32.58 4.58
CA SER A 34 20.75 31.95 3.33
C SER A 34 20.03 30.67 3.70
N ALA A 35 18.71 30.74 3.81
CA ALA A 35 17.90 29.54 3.79
C ALA A 35 18.20 28.83 2.46
N MET A 36 19.05 27.82 2.51
CA MET A 36 19.22 26.92 1.38
C MET A 36 17.85 26.31 1.11
N ALA A 37 17.21 26.75 0.03
CA ALA A 37 16.03 26.09 -0.47
C ALA A 37 16.42 24.62 -0.75
N VAL A 38 15.84 23.71 0.03
CA VAL A 38 15.94 22.28 -0.27
C VAL A 38 15.25 22.10 -1.61
N VAL A 39 16.04 22.01 -2.67
CA VAL A 39 15.53 21.63 -3.98
C VAL A 39 15.08 20.17 -3.83
N GLU A 40 13.79 19.98 -3.67
CA GLU A 40 13.20 18.64 -3.68
C GLU A 40 13.55 18.00 -5.03
N ALA A 41 14.39 16.97 -4.99
CA ALA A 41 14.81 16.29 -6.19
C ALA A 41 13.57 15.71 -6.90
N ALA A 42 13.45 15.98 -8.20
CA ALA A 42 12.38 15.42 -8.99
C ALA A 42 12.33 13.88 -8.81
N PRO A 43 11.14 13.29 -8.67
CA PRO A 43 11.03 11.84 -8.51
C PRO A 43 11.71 11.12 -9.68
N PRO A 44 12.37 9.98 -9.41
CA PRO A 44 13.07 9.24 -10.46
C PRO A 44 12.10 8.81 -11.57
N PRO A 45 12.59 8.65 -12.83
CA PRO A 45 11.73 8.20 -13.91
C PRO A 45 11.19 6.79 -13.61
N MET A 46 9.92 6.57 -13.93
CA MET A 46 9.28 5.26 -13.72
C MET A 46 9.99 4.19 -14.56
N PRO A 47 10.34 3.03 -13.96
CA PRO A 47 10.96 1.92 -14.69
C PRO A 47 10.08 1.40 -15.83
N ALA A 48 10.71 1.01 -16.96
CA ALA A 48 10.01 0.53 -18.15
C ALA A 48 9.10 -0.67 -17.91
N ARG A 49 9.38 -1.49 -16.89
CA ARG A 49 8.54 -2.63 -16.47
C ARG A 49 7.13 -2.26 -16.04
N TYR A 50 6.86 -0.98 -15.78
CA TYR A 50 5.53 -0.44 -15.45
C TYR A 50 4.84 0.22 -16.66
N GLY A 51 5.41 0.06 -17.85
CA GLY A 51 4.78 0.41 -19.11
C GLY A 51 3.57 -0.48 -19.41
N PRO A 52 2.84 -0.24 -20.53
CA PRO A 52 1.70 -1.05 -20.88
C PRO A 52 2.09 -2.50 -21.20
N ILE A 53 1.19 -3.46 -20.90
CA ILE A 53 1.34 -4.89 -21.26
C ILE A 53 0.23 -5.25 -22.25
N PRO A 54 0.44 -5.03 -23.55
CA PRO A 54 -0.59 -5.25 -24.56
C PRO A 54 -0.83 -6.75 -24.87
N THR A 55 0.07 -7.63 -24.45
CA THR A 55 0.04 -9.07 -24.74
C THR A 55 -0.85 -9.86 -23.77
N GLU A 56 -1.32 -9.25 -22.69
CA GLU A 56 -2.24 -9.89 -21.76
C GLU A 56 -3.64 -10.07 -22.37
N ARG A 57 -4.38 -11.07 -21.87
CA ARG A 57 -5.77 -11.33 -22.31
C ARG A 57 -6.63 -10.04 -22.26
N PHE A 58 -6.44 -9.23 -21.25
CA PHE A 58 -6.99 -7.87 -21.15
C PHE A 58 -5.79 -6.91 -21.10
N PRO A 59 -5.51 -6.15 -22.16
CA PRO A 59 -4.35 -5.28 -22.23
C PRO A 59 -4.26 -4.35 -21.02
N ILE A 60 -3.15 -4.45 -20.26
CA ILE A 60 -2.95 -3.68 -19.04
C ILE A 60 -2.33 -2.34 -19.41
N PRO A 61 -2.93 -1.21 -18.99
CA PRO A 61 -2.34 0.11 -19.22
C PRO A 61 -1.07 0.31 -18.39
N ALA A 62 -0.24 1.28 -18.77
CA ALA A 62 0.89 1.69 -17.96
C ALA A 62 0.41 2.18 -16.57
N VAL A 63 1.23 1.96 -15.56
CA VAL A 63 1.00 2.54 -14.23
C VAL A 63 1.09 4.07 -14.35
N PRO A 64 0.10 4.84 -13.87
CA PRO A 64 0.15 6.30 -13.96
C PRO A 64 1.34 6.86 -13.16
N ARG A 65 2.02 7.85 -13.75
CA ARG A 65 3.18 8.48 -13.10
C ARG A 65 2.79 9.18 -11.80
N GLY A 66 3.64 9.05 -10.78
CA GLY A 66 3.44 9.72 -9.49
C GLY A 66 2.36 9.10 -8.59
N VAL A 67 1.63 8.07 -9.06
CA VAL A 67 0.59 7.40 -8.24
C VAL A 67 1.20 6.46 -7.21
N VAL A 68 2.30 5.79 -7.54
CA VAL A 68 3.01 4.86 -6.65
C VAL A 68 4.35 5.49 -6.28
N ASP A 69 4.59 5.63 -4.98
CA ASP A 69 5.89 6.09 -4.44
C ASP A 69 7.00 5.15 -4.94
N PRO A 70 8.12 5.69 -5.47
CA PRO A 70 9.24 4.91 -5.97
C PRO A 70 9.79 3.85 -5.01
N ARG A 71 9.68 4.07 -3.70
CA ARG A 71 10.09 3.09 -2.69
C ARG A 71 9.36 1.76 -2.79
N PHE A 72 8.13 1.75 -3.33
CA PHE A 72 7.30 0.57 -3.52
C PHE A 72 7.50 -0.12 -4.87
N TRP A 73 8.32 0.43 -5.75
CA TRP A 73 8.63 -0.25 -7.00
C TRP A 73 9.35 -1.55 -6.74
N ARG A 74 9.00 -2.58 -7.52
CA ARG A 74 9.65 -3.88 -7.45
C ARG A 74 11.15 -3.75 -7.66
N GLN A 75 11.92 -4.36 -6.77
CA GLN A 75 13.39 -4.39 -6.86
C GLN A 75 13.97 -5.58 -6.10
N ARG A 76 15.14 -6.05 -6.55
CA ARG A 76 15.95 -7.00 -5.79
C ARG A 76 16.64 -6.27 -4.65
N VAL A 77 16.62 -6.89 -3.47
CA VAL A 77 17.25 -6.39 -2.24
C VAL A 77 18.01 -7.52 -1.57
N ASP A 78 18.88 -7.19 -0.63
CA ASP A 78 19.43 -8.18 0.29
C ASP A 78 18.29 -8.82 1.08
N ASN A 79 18.38 -10.13 1.33
CA ASN A 79 17.33 -10.86 2.02
C ASN A 79 17.21 -10.39 3.49
N PRO A 80 16.12 -9.72 3.90
CA PRO A 80 15.93 -9.27 5.27
C PRO A 80 15.43 -10.40 6.21
N PHE A 81 15.23 -11.61 5.67
CA PHE A 81 14.71 -12.78 6.39
C PHE A 81 15.62 -14.00 6.15
N PRO A 82 16.87 -13.98 6.64
CA PRO A 82 17.87 -15.03 6.33
C PRO A 82 17.48 -16.43 6.83
N ASP A 83 16.57 -16.51 7.80
CA ASP A 83 16.05 -17.77 8.33
C ASP A 83 14.96 -18.41 7.44
N GLN A 84 14.51 -17.72 6.40
CA GLN A 84 13.50 -18.25 5.48
C GLN A 84 14.17 -18.92 4.28
N ALA A 85 13.66 -20.10 3.93
CA ALA A 85 14.15 -20.84 2.77
C ALA A 85 13.85 -20.12 1.45
N THR A 86 14.70 -20.32 0.44
CA THR A 86 14.47 -19.89 -0.94
C THR A 86 13.10 -20.35 -1.44
N GLY A 87 12.40 -19.50 -2.15
CA GLY A 87 11.04 -19.73 -2.64
C GLY A 87 9.93 -19.38 -1.64
N THR A 88 10.29 -19.07 -0.37
CA THR A 88 9.31 -18.57 0.60
C THR A 88 8.88 -17.15 0.26
N ILE A 89 7.59 -16.88 0.38
CA ILE A 89 7.00 -15.54 0.33
C ILE A 89 6.87 -15.03 1.76
N VAL A 90 7.46 -13.87 2.06
CA VAL A 90 7.28 -13.19 3.34
C VAL A 90 6.51 -11.90 3.12
N VAL A 91 5.36 -11.78 3.76
CA VAL A 91 4.52 -10.58 3.73
C VAL A 91 4.76 -9.79 5.02
N ASP A 92 5.20 -8.55 4.86
CA ASP A 92 5.33 -7.60 5.97
C ASP A 92 4.28 -6.48 5.80
N PRO A 93 3.13 -6.59 6.44
CA PRO A 93 2.07 -5.59 6.34
C PRO A 93 2.47 -4.24 6.94
N ASN A 94 3.36 -4.23 7.95
CA ASN A 94 3.79 -2.99 8.61
C ASN A 94 4.65 -2.12 7.70
N ALA A 95 5.48 -2.74 6.88
CA ALA A 95 6.33 -2.05 5.92
C ALA A 95 5.67 -1.88 4.54
N PHE A 96 4.52 -2.52 4.29
CA PHE A 96 3.84 -2.62 3.00
C PHE A 96 4.70 -3.28 1.92
N PHE A 97 5.39 -4.36 2.28
CA PHE A 97 6.21 -5.13 1.35
C PHE A 97 5.90 -6.63 1.39
N LEU A 98 6.01 -7.24 0.22
CA LEU A 98 6.12 -8.68 0.04
C LEU A 98 7.53 -8.98 -0.47
N HIS A 99 8.18 -10.00 0.10
CA HIS A 99 9.49 -10.48 -0.31
C HIS A 99 9.39 -11.93 -0.77
N LEU A 100 9.81 -12.20 -1.99
CA LEU A 100 10.08 -13.56 -2.46
C LEU A 100 11.56 -13.84 -2.23
N ILE A 101 11.86 -14.79 -1.35
CA ILE A 101 13.23 -15.15 -1.00
C ILE A 101 13.89 -15.87 -2.19
N GLU A 102 15.02 -15.35 -2.65
CA GLU A 102 15.79 -15.88 -3.78
C GLU A 102 17.10 -16.51 -3.29
N GLU A 103 17.77 -17.24 -4.16
CA GLU A 103 19.10 -17.79 -3.88
C GLU A 103 20.13 -16.68 -3.69
N GLY A 104 21.28 -17.04 -3.06
CA GLY A 104 22.39 -16.10 -2.92
C GLY A 104 22.17 -14.97 -1.91
N GLY A 105 21.27 -15.14 -0.94
CA GLY A 105 21.05 -14.15 0.11
C GLY A 105 20.29 -12.91 -0.37
N SER A 106 19.54 -13.01 -1.46
CA SER A 106 18.71 -11.92 -2.01
C SER A 106 17.22 -12.21 -1.90
N ALA A 107 16.41 -11.18 -2.11
CA ALA A 107 14.97 -11.29 -2.22
C ALA A 107 14.44 -10.34 -3.29
N MET A 108 13.41 -10.77 -4.02
CA MET A 108 12.62 -9.85 -4.83
C MET A 108 11.57 -9.20 -3.95
N ARG A 109 11.64 -7.88 -3.79
CA ARG A 109 10.71 -7.08 -2.99
C ARG A 109 9.67 -6.41 -3.87
N TYR A 110 8.42 -6.51 -3.47
CA TYR A 110 7.26 -5.89 -4.11
C TYR A 110 6.56 -4.96 -3.12
N GLY A 111 6.13 -3.79 -3.56
CA GLY A 111 5.23 -2.94 -2.81
C GLY A 111 3.82 -3.53 -2.80
N ILE A 112 3.17 -3.53 -1.65
CA ILE A 112 1.82 -4.07 -1.48
C ILE A 112 0.85 -3.05 -0.89
N GLY A 113 -0.42 -3.22 -1.19
CA GLY A 113 -1.53 -2.73 -0.39
C GLY A 113 -2.08 -3.86 0.45
N VAL A 114 -2.56 -3.55 1.65
CA VAL A 114 -3.17 -4.54 2.53
C VAL A 114 -4.58 -4.11 2.90
N GLY A 115 -5.45 -5.09 3.19
CA GLY A 115 -6.76 -4.81 3.74
C GLY A 115 -6.68 -4.42 5.22
N ARG A 116 -7.70 -3.70 5.72
CA ARG A 116 -7.82 -3.46 7.16
C ARG A 116 -7.88 -4.78 7.93
N GLN A 117 -8.59 -5.77 7.41
CA GLN A 117 -8.64 -7.15 7.94
C GLN A 117 -7.37 -7.97 7.60
N GLY A 118 -6.56 -7.59 6.61
CA GLY A 118 -5.23 -8.18 6.36
C GLY A 118 -4.22 -7.91 7.46
N PHE A 119 -4.52 -6.95 8.34
CA PHE A 119 -3.80 -6.77 9.60
C PHE A 119 -4.23 -7.75 10.69
N GLU A 120 -5.36 -8.44 10.54
CA GLU A 120 -5.92 -9.34 11.55
C GLU A 120 -5.39 -10.77 11.41
N TRP A 121 -4.94 -11.16 10.19
CA TRP A 121 -4.40 -12.49 9.95
C TRP A 121 -2.88 -12.48 9.80
N SER A 122 -2.23 -13.33 10.58
CA SER A 122 -0.81 -13.60 10.50
C SER A 122 -0.55 -15.10 10.68
N GLY A 123 0.57 -15.58 10.18
CA GLY A 123 0.96 -16.98 10.32
C GLY A 123 1.46 -17.58 9.01
N ASP A 124 1.52 -18.90 9.00
CA ASP A 124 2.00 -19.68 7.86
C ASP A 124 0.84 -20.16 6.99
N ALA A 125 1.05 -20.11 5.69
CA ALA A 125 0.17 -20.66 4.67
C ALA A 125 1.00 -21.25 3.53
N VAL A 126 0.31 -21.84 2.55
CA VAL A 126 0.90 -22.27 1.28
C VAL A 126 0.09 -21.68 0.13
N VAL A 127 0.77 -21.43 -0.99
CA VAL A 127 0.10 -21.16 -2.25
C VAL A 127 -0.46 -22.48 -2.78
N GLN A 128 -1.73 -22.74 -2.56
CA GLN A 128 -2.36 -24.01 -2.95
C GLN A 128 -2.48 -24.13 -4.46
N TYR A 129 -2.92 -23.05 -5.11
CA TYR A 129 -3.00 -22.93 -6.55
C TYR A 129 -3.03 -21.47 -6.99
N LYS A 130 -2.88 -21.25 -8.28
CA LYS A 130 -2.84 -19.93 -8.90
C LYS A 130 -3.84 -19.81 -10.04
N ARG A 131 -4.35 -18.60 -10.31
CA ARG A 131 -5.27 -18.32 -11.43
C ARG A 131 -4.83 -17.08 -12.20
N GLU A 132 -4.92 -17.18 -13.51
CA GLU A 132 -4.84 -16.04 -14.42
C GLU A 132 -6.24 -15.48 -14.65
N TRP A 133 -6.36 -14.17 -14.57
CA TRP A 133 -7.62 -13.46 -14.78
C TRP A 133 -8.81 -14.16 -14.10
N PRO A 134 -8.78 -14.26 -12.76
CA PRO A 134 -9.81 -15.00 -12.04
C PRO A 134 -11.16 -14.28 -12.06
N THR A 135 -12.24 -15.06 -11.91
CA THR A 135 -13.53 -14.52 -11.50
C THR A 135 -13.46 -14.10 -10.03
N TRP A 136 -14.04 -12.96 -9.69
CA TRP A 136 -14.14 -12.52 -8.31
C TRP A 136 -15.54 -12.74 -7.76
N THR A 137 -15.61 -13.29 -6.57
CA THR A 137 -16.88 -13.46 -5.83
C THR A 137 -16.73 -12.75 -4.48
N PRO A 138 -17.56 -11.72 -4.21
CA PRO A 138 -17.54 -11.04 -2.92
C PRO A 138 -17.93 -12.00 -1.80
N PRO A 139 -17.27 -11.91 -0.62
CA PRO A 139 -17.73 -12.58 0.59
C PRO A 139 -19.12 -12.11 1.00
N ALA A 140 -19.88 -12.98 1.70
CA ALA A 140 -21.26 -12.67 2.13
C ALA A 140 -21.33 -11.38 2.96
N GLU A 141 -20.38 -11.21 3.91
CA GLU A 141 -20.31 -10.02 4.77
C GLU A 141 -20.03 -8.73 3.97
N MET A 142 -19.41 -8.84 2.80
CA MET A 142 -19.22 -7.70 1.91
C MET A 142 -20.52 -7.33 1.21
N ILE A 143 -21.30 -8.32 0.77
CA ILE A 143 -22.62 -8.11 0.15
C ILE A 143 -23.59 -7.49 1.17
N GLU A 144 -23.53 -7.91 2.44
CA GLU A 144 -24.35 -7.32 3.51
C GLU A 144 -24.08 -5.83 3.70
N ARG A 145 -22.81 -5.40 3.56
CA ARG A 145 -22.44 -3.98 3.67
C ARG A 145 -22.68 -3.18 2.38
N GLU A 146 -22.59 -3.85 1.25
CA GLU A 146 -22.64 -3.27 -0.10
C GLU A 146 -23.60 -4.12 -0.96
N PRO A 147 -24.94 -3.95 -0.78
CA PRO A 147 -25.94 -4.82 -1.43
C PRO A 147 -25.90 -4.81 -2.97
N GLU A 148 -25.33 -3.79 -3.57
CA GLU A 148 -25.10 -3.73 -5.03
C GLU A 148 -24.13 -4.82 -5.54
N LEU A 149 -23.34 -5.41 -4.66
CA LEU A 149 -22.44 -6.52 -4.98
C LEU A 149 -23.17 -7.85 -5.12
N GLU A 150 -24.44 -7.95 -4.71
CA GLU A 150 -25.26 -9.17 -4.88
C GLU A 150 -25.25 -9.67 -6.31
N ARG A 151 -25.22 -8.78 -7.30
CA ARG A 151 -25.11 -9.15 -8.74
C ARG A 151 -23.85 -9.99 -9.04
N PHE A 152 -22.85 -9.96 -8.18
CA PHE A 152 -21.58 -10.72 -8.29
C PHE A 152 -21.48 -11.84 -7.25
N SER A 153 -22.56 -12.18 -6.56
CA SER A 153 -22.56 -13.28 -5.61
C SER A 153 -22.19 -14.62 -6.29
N ALA A 154 -21.85 -15.61 -5.49
CA ALA A 154 -21.57 -16.96 -6.00
C ALA A 154 -22.77 -17.55 -6.79
N ALA A 155 -24.00 -17.26 -6.35
CA ALA A 155 -25.22 -17.68 -7.03
C ALA A 155 -25.36 -17.04 -8.42
N ASN A 156 -24.82 -15.85 -8.63
CA ASN A 156 -24.86 -15.10 -9.88
C ASN A 156 -23.56 -15.28 -10.72
N GLY A 157 -22.66 -16.20 -10.32
CA GLY A 157 -21.46 -16.57 -11.08
C GLY A 157 -20.24 -15.67 -10.88
N GLY A 158 -20.30 -14.70 -10.01
CA GLY A 158 -19.21 -13.77 -9.72
C GLY A 158 -19.01 -12.67 -10.76
N GLN A 159 -18.09 -11.74 -10.47
CA GLN A 159 -17.64 -10.73 -11.43
C GLN A 159 -16.69 -11.38 -12.44
N PRO A 160 -16.97 -11.28 -13.74
CA PRO A 160 -16.10 -11.83 -14.79
C PRO A 160 -14.68 -11.26 -14.73
N PRO A 161 -13.69 -11.97 -15.30
CA PRO A 161 -12.36 -11.45 -15.50
C PRO A 161 -12.36 -10.13 -16.31
N GLY A 162 -11.48 -9.21 -15.95
CA GLY A 162 -11.36 -7.93 -16.65
C GLY A 162 -10.49 -6.95 -15.89
N LEU A 163 -10.24 -5.77 -16.48
CA LEU A 163 -9.44 -4.72 -15.86
C LEU A 163 -10.11 -4.13 -14.61
N ASP A 164 -11.44 -4.17 -14.53
CA ASP A 164 -12.21 -3.67 -13.39
C ASP A 164 -12.44 -4.74 -12.31
N ASN A 165 -11.96 -5.99 -12.53
CA ASN A 165 -12.10 -7.05 -11.54
C ASN A 165 -11.14 -6.81 -10.36
N PRO A 166 -11.62 -6.83 -9.11
CA PRO A 166 -10.81 -6.54 -7.93
C PRO A 166 -9.58 -7.44 -7.76
N LEU A 167 -9.60 -8.68 -8.29
CA LEU A 167 -8.46 -9.60 -8.22
C LEU A 167 -7.40 -9.34 -9.30
N GLY A 168 -7.70 -8.47 -10.26
CA GLY A 168 -6.76 -8.11 -11.33
C GLY A 168 -6.32 -9.29 -12.20
N ALA A 169 -5.08 -9.18 -12.71
CA ALA A 169 -4.56 -10.10 -13.72
C ALA A 169 -4.23 -11.50 -13.19
N ARG A 170 -3.86 -11.64 -11.93
CA ARG A 170 -3.43 -12.91 -11.29
C ARG A 170 -3.88 -12.97 -9.84
N ALA A 171 -4.15 -14.18 -9.35
CA ALA A 171 -4.36 -14.44 -7.94
C ALA A 171 -3.67 -15.74 -7.48
N LEU A 172 -3.05 -15.70 -6.31
CA LEU A 172 -2.46 -16.82 -5.60
C LEU A 172 -3.34 -17.09 -4.38
N TYR A 173 -3.84 -18.31 -4.26
CA TYR A 173 -4.81 -18.72 -3.24
C TYR A 173 -4.09 -19.36 -2.06
N LEU A 174 -4.30 -18.81 -0.87
CA LEU A 174 -3.57 -19.18 0.34
C LEU A 174 -4.38 -20.15 1.20
N PHE A 175 -3.76 -21.26 1.58
CA PHE A 175 -4.36 -22.32 2.39
C PHE A 175 -3.52 -22.61 3.63
N GLN A 176 -4.18 -22.97 4.72
CA GLN A 176 -3.56 -23.58 5.91
C GLN A 176 -3.99 -25.03 5.97
N GLY A 177 -3.06 -25.94 5.69
CA GLY A 177 -3.41 -27.33 5.45
C GLY A 177 -4.40 -27.43 4.26
N ASN A 178 -5.57 -28.01 4.49
CA ASN A 178 -6.63 -28.15 3.49
C ASN A 178 -7.71 -27.08 3.60
N VAL A 179 -7.52 -26.07 4.45
CA VAL A 179 -8.52 -25.02 4.68
C VAL A 179 -8.16 -23.79 3.87
N ASP A 180 -9.09 -23.32 3.05
CA ASP A 180 -8.96 -22.03 2.37
C ASP A 180 -9.03 -20.90 3.39
N THR A 181 -7.97 -20.10 3.45
CA THR A 181 -7.90 -18.96 4.38
C THR A 181 -8.78 -17.79 3.96
N LEU A 182 -9.33 -17.83 2.75
CA LEU A 182 -9.99 -16.72 2.07
C LEU A 182 -9.05 -15.55 1.75
N TYR A 183 -7.78 -15.60 2.18
CA TYR A 183 -6.76 -14.61 1.80
C TYR A 183 -6.13 -14.95 0.45
N ARG A 184 -5.83 -13.91 -0.30
CA ARG A 184 -5.23 -13.99 -1.63
C ARG A 184 -4.09 -12.99 -1.74
N ILE A 185 -3.06 -13.36 -2.51
CA ILE A 185 -2.11 -12.41 -3.08
C ILE A 185 -2.56 -12.19 -4.52
N HIS A 186 -2.92 -10.97 -4.87
CA HIS A 186 -3.57 -10.72 -6.16
C HIS A 186 -3.21 -9.36 -6.77
N GLY A 187 -3.48 -9.20 -8.06
CA GLY A 187 -3.40 -7.93 -8.75
C GLY A 187 -4.48 -6.95 -8.30
N ASN A 188 -4.34 -5.70 -8.70
CA ASN A 188 -5.34 -4.69 -8.40
C ASN A 188 -5.34 -3.62 -9.50
N PRO A 189 -6.52 -3.19 -9.99
CA PRO A 189 -6.64 -2.05 -10.88
C PRO A 189 -6.27 -0.71 -10.21
N GLU A 190 -6.41 -0.61 -8.89
CA GLU A 190 -6.20 0.62 -8.12
C GLU A 190 -4.73 0.77 -7.68
N ALA A 191 -3.88 1.33 -8.55
CA ALA A 191 -2.46 1.53 -8.25
C ALA A 191 -2.20 2.38 -6.99
N ASN A 192 -3.11 3.30 -6.66
CA ASN A 192 -3.02 4.16 -5.48
C ASN A 192 -3.24 3.42 -4.14
N SER A 193 -3.64 2.14 -4.18
CA SER A 193 -3.78 1.31 -2.98
C SER A 193 -2.44 0.78 -2.46
N ILE A 194 -1.37 0.83 -3.26
CA ILE A 194 -0.04 0.37 -2.85
C ILE A 194 0.53 1.30 -1.77
N GLY A 195 1.07 0.69 -0.70
CA GLY A 195 1.56 1.40 0.47
C GLY A 195 0.46 1.86 1.43
N ARG A 196 -0.75 1.33 1.29
CA ARG A 196 -1.91 1.71 2.11
C ARG A 196 -2.68 0.52 2.67
N ALA A 197 -3.38 0.77 3.78
CA ALA A 197 -4.34 -0.16 4.38
C ALA A 197 -5.77 0.26 3.97
N VAL A 198 -6.26 -0.25 2.83
CA VAL A 198 -7.48 0.30 2.19
C VAL A 198 -8.55 -0.74 1.83
N SER A 199 -8.41 -2.00 2.23
CA SER A 199 -9.37 -3.04 1.79
C SER A 199 -9.78 -4.05 2.86
N SER A 200 -10.63 -4.97 2.46
CA SER A 200 -11.18 -6.04 3.28
C SER A 200 -10.33 -7.32 3.25
N GLY A 201 -9.02 -7.25 3.58
CA GLY A 201 -8.27 -8.44 3.97
C GLY A 201 -7.16 -8.92 3.03
N CYS A 202 -7.27 -8.83 1.73
CA CYS A 202 -6.31 -9.42 0.78
C CYS A 202 -5.03 -8.57 0.59
N ILE A 203 -3.98 -9.23 0.09
CA ILE A 203 -2.67 -8.64 -0.22
C ILE A 203 -2.68 -8.23 -1.69
N ARG A 204 -2.66 -6.93 -1.94
CA ARG A 204 -2.77 -6.34 -3.28
C ARG A 204 -1.41 -5.97 -3.85
N LEU A 205 -1.16 -6.32 -5.10
CA LEU A 205 -0.01 -5.86 -5.89
C LEU A 205 -0.49 -5.08 -7.10
N LEU A 206 0.39 -4.31 -7.71
CA LEU A 206 0.17 -3.85 -9.07
C LEU A 206 -0.02 -5.06 -10.00
N ASN A 207 -0.84 -4.95 -11.05
CA ASN A 207 -0.98 -6.02 -12.04
C ASN A 207 0.35 -6.43 -12.66
N HIS A 208 1.26 -5.47 -12.90
CA HIS A 208 2.62 -5.69 -13.38
C HIS A 208 3.45 -6.56 -12.43
N ASP A 209 3.28 -6.35 -11.14
CA ASP A 209 4.06 -7.03 -10.10
C ASP A 209 3.52 -8.40 -9.77
N VAL A 210 2.19 -8.57 -9.75
CA VAL A 210 1.61 -9.89 -9.52
C VAL A 210 1.85 -10.84 -10.71
N ILE A 211 1.95 -10.34 -11.93
CA ILE A 211 2.32 -11.14 -13.11
C ILE A 211 3.76 -11.66 -12.95
N ASP A 212 4.69 -10.82 -12.53
CA ASP A 212 6.06 -11.24 -12.27
C ASP A 212 6.15 -12.25 -11.13
N LEU A 213 5.46 -11.99 -10.00
CA LEU A 213 5.41 -12.89 -8.86
C LEU A 213 4.81 -14.25 -9.24
N TYR A 214 3.72 -14.25 -10.00
CA TYR A 214 3.02 -15.44 -10.48
C TYR A 214 3.94 -16.34 -11.29
N GLY A 215 4.80 -15.78 -12.14
CA GLY A 215 5.77 -16.53 -12.94
C GLY A 215 6.92 -17.14 -12.13
N ARG A 216 7.22 -16.58 -10.95
CA ARG A 216 8.32 -17.04 -10.08
C ARG A 216 7.92 -18.05 -9.02
N VAL A 217 6.66 -18.03 -8.60
CA VAL A 217 6.13 -18.81 -7.47
C VAL A 217 5.52 -20.09 -7.96
N ALA A 218 5.92 -21.21 -7.37
CA ALA A 218 5.31 -22.53 -7.61
C ALA A 218 4.09 -22.76 -6.71
N ASP A 219 3.18 -23.64 -7.13
CA ASP A 219 2.16 -24.19 -6.23
C ASP A 219 2.88 -24.95 -5.10
N GLY A 220 2.38 -24.86 -3.88
CA GLY A 220 3.03 -25.40 -2.68
C GLY A 220 4.06 -24.45 -2.04
N SER A 221 4.39 -23.30 -2.64
CA SER A 221 5.30 -22.33 -2.03
C SER A 221 4.77 -21.85 -0.67
N ARG A 222 5.68 -21.82 0.34
CA ARG A 222 5.36 -21.33 1.67
C ARG A 222 5.14 -19.83 1.67
N VAL A 223 4.16 -19.40 2.44
CA VAL A 223 3.85 -18.00 2.69
C VAL A 223 3.86 -17.73 4.18
N VAL A 224 4.63 -16.76 4.62
CA VAL A 224 4.70 -16.29 6.01
C VAL A 224 4.14 -14.86 6.04
N VAL A 225 3.01 -14.67 6.70
CA VAL A 225 2.44 -13.34 6.93
C VAL A 225 2.80 -12.91 8.35
N ARG A 226 3.58 -11.85 8.46
CA ARG A 226 4.02 -11.30 9.75
C ARG A 226 2.86 -10.63 10.47
N ALA A 227 2.89 -10.73 11.80
CA ALA A 227 1.91 -10.02 12.63
C ALA A 227 1.98 -8.51 12.37
N SER A 228 0.83 -7.88 12.27
CA SER A 228 0.73 -6.44 12.23
C SER A 228 0.93 -5.86 13.63
N THR A 229 1.72 -4.77 13.70
CA THR A 229 1.89 -3.96 14.92
C THR A 229 1.04 -2.69 14.88
N ALA A 230 0.31 -2.45 13.79
CA ALA A 230 -0.59 -1.31 13.74
C ALA A 230 -1.70 -1.47 14.81
N PRO A 231 -2.05 -0.39 15.54
CA PRO A 231 -3.16 -0.44 16.50
C PRO A 231 -4.48 -0.53 15.73
N GLY A 232 -4.86 -1.75 15.37
CA GLY A 232 -6.11 -2.10 14.72
C GLY A 232 -7.08 -2.78 15.67
N GLY A 233 -6.84 -2.69 16.93
CA GLY A 233 -7.77 -3.09 17.97
C GLY A 233 -8.60 -1.90 18.39
N LEU A 234 -9.64 -1.56 17.68
CA LEU A 234 -10.77 -0.87 18.27
C LEU A 234 -11.66 -1.94 18.89
N THR A 235 -11.56 -2.04 20.20
CA THR A 235 -12.54 -2.64 21.11
C THR A 235 -13.93 -2.11 20.83
#